data_945aef9ff7b11e7507e0e7a90a3d0e78
#
_entry.id   945aef9ff7b11e7507e0e7a90a3d0e78
#
_cell.length_a   1.000
_cell.length_b   1.000
_cell.length_c   1.000
_cell.angle_alpha   90.00
_cell.angle_beta   90.00
_cell.angle_gamma   90.00
#
_symmetry.space_group_name_H-M   'P 1'
#
loop_
_entity.id
_entity.type
_entity.pdbx_description
1 polymer ?
#
loop_
_entity_poly.entity_id
_entity_poly.type
_entity_poly.pdbx_seq_one_letter_code
_entity_poly.pdbx_strand_id
1 'polypeptide(L)'
;LTLNVLLSFAQFEREVTAERIRDKIAASRKKGMWMGGAPPLGYDVRDRKLVPNPEEARTVRRLFEAYVEVGSIKALARWARDQGIVTKVRRDRGGQVKSGGRPFRPGNLHALLQYRAYIGEVSHKGSVYPGEQEAILPRELWDRVQEHRREAGPSRRAGMAIPSPLPLTGLVFDEIGDRLTPIHATKAGRRYYYYVSSRLQQDVKLDPFGWRLPAGALEGSVAAALRSFLRDDRKLQDLHESCDAGQGDCVDLLIVKCLKDKFD
;
A
#
# COMPACT_ATOMS: atom_id res chain seq x y z
N LEU A 1 -28.14 -35.18 -10.68
CA LEU A 1 -28.76 -34.04 -11.39
C LEU A 1 -29.41 -33.06 -10.41
N THR A 2 -30.28 -33.52 -9.52
CA THR A 2 -31.06 -32.72 -8.57
C THR A 2 -30.19 -31.90 -7.62
N LEU A 3 -29.07 -32.46 -7.11
CA LEU A 3 -28.15 -31.76 -6.22
C LEU A 3 -27.46 -30.55 -6.93
N ASN A 4 -27.05 -30.71 -8.19
CA ASN A 4 -26.44 -29.64 -8.94
C ASN A 4 -27.41 -28.49 -9.23
N VAL A 5 -28.67 -28.79 -9.48
CA VAL A 5 -29.74 -27.81 -9.65
C VAL A 5 -29.95 -27.03 -8.35
N LEU A 6 -30.05 -27.73 -7.21
CA LEU A 6 -30.19 -27.07 -5.90
C LEU A 6 -29.01 -26.18 -5.56
N LEU A 7 -27.76 -26.61 -5.85
CA LEU A 7 -26.58 -25.81 -5.63
C LEU A 7 -26.56 -24.55 -6.52
N SER A 8 -26.98 -24.67 -7.80
CA SER A 8 -27.09 -23.53 -8.72
C SER A 8 -28.15 -22.52 -8.24
N PHE A 9 -29.31 -22.98 -7.73
CA PHE A 9 -30.30 -22.10 -7.13
C PHE A 9 -29.75 -21.37 -5.89
N ALA A 10 -29.10 -22.11 -4.98
CA ALA A 10 -28.51 -21.51 -3.78
C ALA A 10 -27.41 -20.48 -4.13
N GLN A 11 -26.63 -20.71 -5.17
CA GLN A 11 -25.64 -19.74 -5.66
C GLN A 11 -26.33 -18.51 -6.25
N PHE A 12 -27.33 -18.70 -7.10
CA PHE A 12 -28.12 -17.60 -7.69
C PHE A 12 -28.76 -16.71 -6.61
N GLU A 13 -29.40 -17.32 -5.61
CA GLU A 13 -30.00 -16.55 -4.49
C GLU A 13 -28.96 -15.73 -3.73
N ARG A 14 -27.75 -16.27 -3.50
CA ARG A 14 -26.64 -15.53 -2.87
C ARG A 14 -26.19 -14.35 -3.72
N GLU A 15 -26.06 -14.54 -5.04
CA GLU A 15 -25.65 -13.50 -5.98
C GLU A 15 -26.68 -12.37 -6.04
N VAL A 16 -27.95 -12.68 -6.17
CA VAL A 16 -29.05 -11.71 -6.17
C VAL A 16 -29.12 -10.94 -4.85
N THR A 17 -28.99 -11.65 -3.72
CA THR A 17 -28.99 -11.01 -2.39
C THR A 17 -27.76 -10.09 -2.22
N ALA A 18 -26.58 -10.52 -2.67
CA ALA A 18 -25.38 -9.72 -2.63
C ALA A 18 -25.48 -8.46 -3.51
N GLU A 19 -26.14 -8.57 -4.68
CA GLU A 19 -26.39 -7.44 -5.57
C GLU A 19 -27.36 -6.43 -4.93
N ARG A 20 -28.47 -6.86 -4.40
CA ARG A 20 -29.42 -6.02 -3.66
C ARG A 20 -28.76 -5.29 -2.49
N ILE A 21 -27.89 -5.96 -1.73
CA ILE A 21 -27.13 -5.34 -0.63
C ILE A 21 -26.19 -4.27 -1.18
N ARG A 22 -25.45 -4.55 -2.27
CA ARG A 22 -24.55 -3.60 -2.92
C ARG A 22 -25.29 -2.36 -3.40
N ASP A 23 -26.45 -2.54 -4.02
CA ASP A 23 -27.29 -1.42 -4.51
C ASP A 23 -27.84 -0.58 -3.36
N LYS A 24 -28.30 -1.21 -2.30
CA LYS A 24 -28.75 -0.50 -1.09
C LYS A 24 -27.62 0.32 -0.46
N ILE A 25 -26.41 -0.25 -0.37
CA ILE A 25 -25.23 0.46 0.11
C ILE A 25 -24.88 1.63 -0.82
N ALA A 26 -24.91 1.41 -2.14
CA ALA A 26 -24.64 2.45 -3.12
C ALA A 26 -25.66 3.60 -3.03
N ALA A 27 -26.95 3.29 -2.92
CA ALA A 27 -28.02 4.27 -2.71
C ALA A 27 -27.85 5.06 -1.40
N SER A 28 -27.48 4.39 -0.31
CA SER A 28 -27.22 5.05 0.97
C SER A 28 -26.01 5.99 0.92
N ARG A 29 -24.95 5.58 0.24
CA ARG A 29 -23.76 6.45 0.03
C ARG A 29 -24.06 7.67 -0.84
N LYS A 30 -24.93 7.52 -1.86
CA LYS A 30 -25.42 8.66 -2.67
C LYS A 30 -26.19 9.67 -1.81
N LYS A 31 -26.87 9.21 -0.76
CA LYS A 31 -27.54 10.07 0.24
C LYS A 31 -26.58 10.66 1.28
N GLY A 32 -25.27 10.41 1.16
CA GLY A 32 -24.27 10.93 2.09
C GLY A 32 -24.13 10.16 3.41
N MET A 33 -24.80 9.01 3.53
CA MET A 33 -24.81 8.24 4.77
C MET A 33 -23.48 7.50 4.97
N TRP A 34 -22.98 7.48 6.21
CA TRP A 34 -21.87 6.63 6.59
C TRP A 34 -22.32 5.16 6.71
N MET A 35 -21.73 4.30 5.90
CA MET A 35 -22.13 2.89 5.81
C MET A 35 -21.35 1.94 6.71
N GLY A 36 -20.80 2.44 7.79
CA GLY A 36 -20.04 1.64 8.74
C GLY A 36 -18.55 1.55 8.42
N GLY A 37 -17.87 0.72 9.19
CA GLY A 37 -16.43 0.58 9.17
C GLY A 37 -15.78 1.28 10.36
N ALA A 38 -14.45 1.37 10.32
CA ALA A 38 -13.72 2.05 11.38
C ALA A 38 -13.83 3.57 11.22
N PRO A 39 -14.25 4.32 12.25
CA PRO A 39 -14.29 5.77 12.18
C PRO A 39 -12.89 6.34 11.92
N PRO A 40 -12.78 7.37 11.06
CA PRO A 40 -11.52 8.06 10.85
C PRO A 40 -11.13 8.86 12.09
N LEU A 41 -9.85 9.23 12.19
CA LEU A 41 -9.41 10.21 13.18
C LEU A 41 -10.21 11.50 13.00
N GLY A 42 -10.64 12.14 14.09
CA GLY A 42 -11.48 13.35 14.05
C GLY A 42 -12.97 13.09 14.19
N TYR A 43 -13.42 11.84 14.06
CA TYR A 43 -14.83 11.50 14.22
C TYR A 43 -15.05 10.32 15.15
N ASP A 44 -16.13 10.36 15.89
CA ASP A 44 -16.72 9.25 16.62
C ASP A 44 -18.01 8.79 15.92
N VAL A 45 -18.47 7.58 16.25
CA VAL A 45 -19.74 7.06 15.72
C VAL A 45 -20.81 7.17 16.81
N ARG A 46 -21.88 7.92 16.53
CA ARG A 46 -23.10 7.99 17.35
C ARG A 46 -24.29 7.78 16.44
N ASP A 47 -25.21 6.92 16.81
CA ASP A 47 -26.44 6.63 16.06
C ASP A 47 -26.20 6.36 14.56
N ARG A 48 -25.17 5.59 14.25
CA ARG A 48 -24.73 5.28 12.88
C ARG A 48 -24.29 6.48 12.04
N LYS A 49 -23.99 7.61 12.67
CA LYS A 49 -23.47 8.83 12.04
C LYS A 49 -22.06 9.13 12.53
N LEU A 50 -21.28 9.78 11.69
CA LEU A 50 -20.00 10.34 12.08
C LEU A 50 -20.25 11.70 12.78
N VAL A 51 -19.83 11.80 14.02
CA VAL A 51 -19.91 13.04 14.83
C VAL A 51 -18.50 13.53 15.10
N PRO A 52 -18.18 14.82 14.91
CA PRO A 52 -16.86 15.35 15.19
C PRO A 52 -16.44 15.11 16.66
N ASN A 53 -15.22 14.62 16.84
CA ASN A 53 -14.55 14.57 18.13
C ASN A 53 -13.64 15.81 18.23
N PRO A 54 -13.90 16.77 19.16
CA PRO A 54 -13.19 18.05 19.17
C PRO A 54 -11.67 17.93 19.33
N GLU A 55 -11.20 16.99 20.14
CA GLU A 55 -9.77 16.77 20.37
C GLU A 55 -9.07 16.20 19.11
N GLU A 56 -9.68 15.15 18.56
CA GLU A 56 -9.15 14.53 17.36
C GLU A 56 -9.29 15.44 16.13
N ALA A 57 -10.36 16.22 16.03
CA ALA A 57 -10.57 17.20 14.96
C ALA A 57 -9.48 18.28 14.97
N ARG A 58 -9.07 18.77 16.17
CA ARG A 58 -7.91 19.66 16.32
C ARG A 58 -6.62 18.99 15.81
N THR A 59 -6.42 17.73 16.14
CA THR A 59 -5.25 16.97 15.69
C THR A 59 -5.23 16.82 14.16
N VAL A 60 -6.38 16.52 13.54
CA VAL A 60 -6.49 16.46 12.07
C VAL A 60 -6.16 17.81 11.44
N ARG A 61 -6.72 18.91 11.95
CA ARG A 61 -6.44 20.26 11.44
C ARG A 61 -4.95 20.58 11.51
N ARG A 62 -4.29 20.32 12.63
CA ARG A 62 -2.84 20.49 12.80
C ARG A 62 -2.02 19.68 11.80
N LEU A 63 -2.44 18.45 11.49
CA LEU A 63 -1.77 17.62 10.48
C LEU A 63 -1.88 18.22 9.06
N PHE A 64 -3.04 18.79 8.71
CA PHE A 64 -3.23 19.46 7.42
C PHE A 64 -2.41 20.75 7.32
N GLU A 65 -2.41 21.59 8.37
CA GLU A 65 -1.60 22.81 8.46
C GLU A 65 -0.11 22.48 8.35
N ALA A 66 0.37 21.53 9.16
CA ALA A 66 1.77 21.11 9.13
C ALA A 66 2.18 20.55 7.74
N TYR A 67 1.27 19.86 7.03
CA TYR A 67 1.60 19.38 5.69
C TYR A 67 1.85 20.52 4.70
N VAL A 68 1.09 21.60 4.79
CA VAL A 68 1.31 22.80 3.96
C VAL A 68 2.69 23.41 4.23
N GLU A 69 3.14 23.41 5.49
CA GLU A 69 4.44 23.96 5.89
C GLU A 69 5.62 23.05 5.45
N VAL A 70 5.51 21.75 5.71
CA VAL A 70 6.64 20.81 5.46
C VAL A 70 6.72 20.27 4.03
N GLY A 71 5.64 20.38 3.24
CA GLY A 71 5.58 20.07 1.81
C GLY A 71 5.75 18.59 1.44
N SER A 72 6.01 17.67 2.38
CA SER A 72 6.18 16.26 2.05
C SER A 72 5.61 15.31 3.10
N ILE A 73 5.03 14.17 2.64
CA ILE A 73 4.44 13.16 3.53
C ILE A 73 5.49 12.54 4.47
N LYS A 74 6.74 12.36 4.01
CA LYS A 74 7.83 11.83 4.85
C LYS A 74 8.22 12.82 5.95
N ALA A 75 8.27 14.12 5.64
CA ALA A 75 8.53 15.17 6.62
C ALA A 75 7.37 15.29 7.61
N LEU A 76 6.11 15.23 7.14
CA LEU A 76 4.93 15.21 8.00
C LEU A 76 4.93 14.01 8.96
N ALA A 77 5.35 12.83 8.51
CA ALA A 77 5.42 11.65 9.38
C ALA A 77 6.47 11.81 10.50
N ARG A 78 7.59 12.46 10.21
CA ARG A 78 8.61 12.82 11.21
C ARG A 78 8.03 13.85 12.20
N TRP A 79 7.49 14.94 11.67
CA TRP A 79 6.88 15.98 12.46
C TRP A 79 5.79 15.44 13.41
N ALA A 80 4.88 14.59 12.90
CA ALA A 80 3.82 13.97 13.72
C ALA A 80 4.39 13.08 14.83
N ARG A 81 5.50 12.37 14.57
CA ARG A 81 6.21 11.57 15.58
C ARG A 81 6.83 12.45 16.66
N ASP A 82 7.48 13.54 16.27
CA ASP A 82 8.12 14.49 17.19
C ASP A 82 7.08 15.20 18.07
N GLN A 83 5.87 15.41 17.55
CA GLN A 83 4.71 15.95 18.30
C GLN A 83 3.97 14.89 19.12
N GLY A 84 4.41 13.62 19.11
CA GLY A 84 3.74 12.53 19.81
C GLY A 84 2.34 12.19 19.27
N ILE A 85 2.02 12.60 18.03
CA ILE A 85 0.72 12.36 17.42
C ILE A 85 0.66 10.91 16.95
N VAL A 86 -0.37 10.17 17.38
CA VAL A 86 -0.58 8.77 17.09
C VAL A 86 -1.89 8.53 16.34
N THR A 87 -1.97 7.36 15.69
CA THR A 87 -3.19 6.93 15.02
C THR A 87 -4.32 6.69 16.00
N LYS A 88 -5.58 6.88 15.56
CA LYS A 88 -6.78 6.70 16.40
C LYS A 88 -6.77 5.35 17.10
N VAL A 89 -6.87 5.39 18.43
CA VAL A 89 -7.00 4.19 19.26
C VAL A 89 -8.42 3.63 19.10
N ARG A 90 -8.51 2.37 18.74
CA ARG A 90 -9.77 1.64 18.61
C ARG A 90 -9.85 0.60 19.69
N ARG A 91 -10.96 0.59 20.41
CA ARG A 91 -11.24 -0.39 21.46
C ARG A 91 -12.31 -1.37 21.00
N ASP A 92 -12.25 -2.58 21.48
CA ASP A 92 -13.32 -3.56 21.32
C ASP A 92 -14.48 -3.27 22.30
N ARG A 93 -15.52 -4.13 22.28
CA ARG A 93 -16.65 -4.03 23.22
C ARG A 93 -16.26 -4.23 24.68
N GLY A 94 -15.14 -4.88 24.94
CA GLY A 94 -14.58 -5.10 26.27
C GLY A 94 -13.65 -3.98 26.74
N GLY A 95 -13.48 -2.91 25.94
CA GLY A 95 -12.61 -1.77 26.27
C GLY A 95 -11.13 -1.99 25.99
N GLN A 96 -10.73 -3.18 25.50
CA GLN A 96 -9.34 -3.48 25.14
C GLN A 96 -8.94 -2.80 23.83
N VAL A 97 -7.67 -2.38 23.73
CA VAL A 97 -7.13 -1.77 22.53
C VAL A 97 -7.03 -2.81 21.40
N LYS A 98 -7.92 -2.72 20.42
CA LYS A 98 -7.92 -3.56 19.23
C LYS A 98 -6.87 -3.12 18.20
N SER A 99 -6.69 -1.81 18.01
CA SER A 99 -5.73 -1.25 17.04
C SER A 99 -5.52 0.24 17.27
N GLY A 100 -4.47 0.82 16.68
CA GLY A 100 -4.14 2.24 16.78
C GLY A 100 -3.13 2.54 17.89
N GLY A 101 -3.00 3.81 18.27
CA GLY A 101 -2.03 4.27 19.27
C GLY A 101 -0.57 4.17 18.79
N ARG A 102 -0.34 4.06 17.49
CA ARG A 102 1.00 3.94 16.90
C ARG A 102 1.36 5.20 16.12
N PRO A 103 2.65 5.53 15.98
CA PRO A 103 3.08 6.62 15.13
C PRO A 103 2.54 6.48 13.70
N PHE A 104 2.25 7.61 13.07
CA PHE A 104 1.79 7.62 11.69
C PHE A 104 2.89 7.16 10.74
N ARG A 105 2.54 6.22 9.85
CA ARG A 105 3.36 5.87 8.69
C ARG A 105 2.99 6.75 7.50
N PRO A 106 3.90 6.96 6.53
CA PRO A 106 3.60 7.77 5.34
C PRO A 106 2.33 7.35 4.60
N GLY A 107 2.05 6.04 4.49
CA GLY A 107 0.83 5.53 3.86
C GLY A 107 -0.45 5.92 4.61
N ASN A 108 -0.42 5.92 5.96
CA ASN A 108 -1.58 6.36 6.76
C ASN A 108 -1.86 7.85 6.55
N LEU A 109 -0.82 8.70 6.54
CA LEU A 109 -0.95 10.13 6.29
C LEU A 109 -1.41 10.41 4.86
N HIS A 110 -0.90 9.67 3.89
CA HIS A 110 -1.36 9.78 2.51
C HIS A 110 -2.87 9.52 2.38
N ALA A 111 -3.38 8.47 3.03
CA ALA A 111 -4.80 8.15 3.05
C ALA A 111 -5.61 9.22 3.81
N LEU A 112 -5.10 9.68 4.98
CA LEU A 112 -5.73 10.71 5.79
C LEU A 112 -5.89 12.02 5.01
N LEU A 113 -4.84 12.50 4.35
CA LEU A 113 -4.86 13.73 3.57
C LEU A 113 -5.80 13.70 2.34
N GLN A 114 -6.30 12.51 1.95
CA GLN A 114 -7.24 12.33 0.84
C GLN A 114 -8.69 12.10 1.30
N TYR A 115 -8.91 11.99 2.60
CA TYR A 115 -10.19 11.54 3.12
C TYR A 115 -11.24 12.65 3.13
N ARG A 116 -12.08 12.71 2.11
CA ARG A 116 -13.06 13.75 1.85
C ARG A 116 -14.10 13.97 2.95
N ALA A 117 -14.28 13.00 3.85
CA ALA A 117 -15.19 13.18 4.99
C ALA A 117 -14.81 14.38 5.86
N TYR A 118 -13.54 14.81 5.86
CA TYR A 118 -13.09 15.98 6.60
C TYR A 118 -13.67 17.32 6.11
N ILE A 119 -14.15 17.36 4.87
CA ILE A 119 -14.86 18.52 4.29
C ILE A 119 -16.35 18.21 4.07
N GLY A 120 -16.92 17.23 4.79
CA GLY A 120 -18.34 16.92 4.72
C GLY A 120 -18.76 16.18 3.46
N GLU A 121 -17.84 15.51 2.76
CA GLU A 121 -18.14 14.80 1.51
C GLU A 121 -17.97 13.27 1.67
N VAL A 122 -18.73 12.50 0.88
CA VAL A 122 -18.61 11.04 0.77
C VAL A 122 -18.23 10.68 -0.65
N SER A 123 -17.15 9.89 -0.82
CA SER A 123 -16.73 9.38 -2.13
C SER A 123 -17.22 7.94 -2.33
N HIS A 124 -17.80 7.66 -3.50
CA HIS A 124 -18.22 6.32 -3.90
C HIS A 124 -18.04 6.08 -5.41
N LYS A 125 -17.28 5.05 -5.78
CA LYS A 125 -17.02 4.66 -7.19
C LYS A 125 -16.60 5.84 -8.09
N GLY A 126 -15.72 6.73 -7.57
CA GLY A 126 -15.22 7.88 -8.32
C GLY A 126 -16.13 9.12 -8.29
N SER A 127 -17.35 9.00 -7.83
CA SER A 127 -18.27 10.14 -7.64
C SER A 127 -18.22 10.64 -6.19
N VAL A 128 -18.48 11.94 -6.03
CA VAL A 128 -18.48 12.64 -4.73
C VAL A 128 -19.89 13.14 -4.44
N TYR A 129 -20.36 12.94 -3.22
CA TYR A 129 -21.68 13.34 -2.75
C TYR A 129 -21.55 14.14 -1.47
N PRO A 130 -22.47 15.09 -1.19
CA PRO A 130 -22.57 15.70 0.13
C PRO A 130 -22.76 14.63 1.20
N GLY A 131 -22.00 14.70 2.28
CA GLY A 131 -22.11 13.79 3.42
C GLY A 131 -23.04 14.34 4.49
N GLU A 132 -23.62 13.47 5.33
CA GLU A 132 -24.40 13.86 6.50
C GLU A 132 -23.52 14.36 7.68
N GLN A 133 -22.22 14.06 7.63
CA GLN A 133 -21.30 14.45 8.70
C GLN A 133 -20.90 15.93 8.58
N GLU A 134 -20.74 16.57 9.71
CA GLU A 134 -20.19 17.92 9.79
C GLU A 134 -18.72 17.95 9.36
N ALA A 135 -18.34 18.95 8.58
CA ALA A 135 -16.96 19.18 8.16
C ALA A 135 -16.09 19.63 9.34
N ILE A 136 -14.90 19.07 9.50
CA ILE A 136 -13.93 19.48 10.52
C ILE A 136 -12.80 20.34 9.97
N LEU A 137 -12.68 20.42 8.62
CA LEU A 137 -11.70 21.26 7.91
C LEU A 137 -12.39 22.31 7.06
N PRO A 138 -11.85 23.53 6.98
CA PRO A 138 -12.24 24.51 5.97
C PRO A 138 -11.88 23.99 4.58
N ARG A 139 -12.72 24.31 3.58
CA ARG A 139 -12.51 23.89 2.19
C ARG A 139 -11.21 24.43 1.62
N GLU A 140 -10.86 25.66 1.95
CA GLU A 140 -9.64 26.32 1.50
C GLU A 140 -8.38 25.60 1.95
N LEU A 141 -8.33 25.12 3.21
CA LEU A 141 -7.19 24.35 3.73
C LEU A 141 -7.08 23.00 3.02
N TRP A 142 -8.22 22.33 2.79
CA TRP A 142 -8.26 21.09 2.03
C TRP A 142 -7.71 21.28 0.61
N ASP A 143 -8.20 22.27 -0.12
CA ASP A 143 -7.83 22.51 -1.52
C ASP A 143 -6.34 22.86 -1.63
N ARG A 144 -5.78 23.68 -0.74
CA ARG A 144 -4.33 23.95 -0.65
C ARG A 144 -3.51 22.67 -0.46
N VAL A 145 -3.94 21.79 0.44
CA VAL A 145 -3.26 20.51 0.68
C VAL A 145 -3.32 19.63 -0.59
N GLN A 146 -4.46 19.57 -1.30
CA GLN A 146 -4.56 18.79 -2.53
C GLN A 146 -3.68 19.34 -3.66
N GLU A 147 -3.53 20.67 -3.72
CA GLU A 147 -2.65 21.34 -4.69
C GLU A 147 -1.18 21.01 -4.40
N HIS A 148 -0.70 21.22 -3.17
CA HIS A 148 0.64 20.82 -2.76
C HIS A 148 0.92 19.33 -3.00
N ARG A 149 -0.06 18.47 -2.82
CA ARG A 149 0.09 17.03 -3.11
C ARG A 149 0.20 16.75 -4.61
N ARG A 150 -0.49 17.49 -5.46
CA ARG A 150 -0.36 17.38 -6.93
C ARG A 150 1.00 17.85 -7.41
N GLU A 151 1.50 18.93 -6.85
CA GLU A 151 2.83 19.48 -7.14
C GLU A 151 3.95 18.57 -6.62
N ALA A 152 3.82 18.06 -5.38
CA ALA A 152 4.76 17.13 -4.76
C ALA A 152 4.63 15.70 -5.26
N GLY A 153 3.56 15.37 -5.99
CA GLY A 153 3.40 14.09 -6.66
C GLY A 153 4.62 13.84 -7.55
N PRO A 154 5.10 12.58 -7.68
CA PRO A 154 6.11 12.29 -8.65
C PRO A 154 5.56 12.83 -9.97
N SER A 155 6.29 13.75 -10.59
CA SER A 155 6.07 14.08 -11.99
C SER A 155 6.07 12.72 -12.70
N ARG A 156 4.89 12.15 -12.88
CA ARG A 156 4.70 11.06 -13.80
C ARG A 156 5.00 11.67 -15.15
N ARG A 157 6.26 11.65 -15.53
CA ARG A 157 6.64 11.69 -16.92
C ARG A 157 5.84 10.53 -17.54
N ALA A 158 4.65 10.88 -18.01
CA ALA A 158 3.77 9.95 -18.68
C ALA A 158 4.60 9.29 -19.76
N GLY A 159 4.76 7.98 -19.66
CA GLY A 159 5.31 7.18 -20.74
C GLY A 159 6.77 6.78 -20.67
N MET A 160 7.56 7.22 -19.70
CA MET A 160 8.91 6.65 -19.50
C MET A 160 9.04 6.16 -18.06
N ALA A 161 8.73 4.89 -17.84
CA ALA A 161 9.48 4.15 -16.82
C ALA A 161 10.95 4.33 -17.23
N ILE A 162 11.71 5.17 -16.51
CA ILE A 162 13.17 5.15 -16.64
C ILE A 162 13.49 3.69 -16.33
N PRO A 163 14.01 2.90 -17.30
CA PRO A 163 14.39 1.54 -17.00
C PRO A 163 15.28 1.63 -15.78
N SER A 164 14.93 0.97 -14.69
CA SER A 164 15.84 0.90 -13.56
C SER A 164 17.15 0.42 -14.15
N PRO A 165 18.29 1.11 -13.93
CA PRO A 165 19.57 0.64 -14.45
C PRO A 165 19.96 -0.72 -13.86
N LEU A 166 19.08 -1.30 -13.02
CA LEU A 166 19.25 -2.52 -12.27
C LEU A 166 18.27 -3.59 -12.79
N PRO A 167 18.75 -4.58 -13.56
CA PRO A 167 17.92 -5.56 -14.26
C PRO A 167 17.09 -6.46 -13.35
N LEU A 168 17.53 -6.69 -12.11
CA LEU A 168 16.81 -7.54 -11.14
C LEU A 168 15.73 -6.80 -10.36
N THR A 169 15.38 -5.57 -10.75
CA THR A 169 14.34 -4.78 -10.08
C THR A 169 12.98 -5.47 -10.14
N GLY A 170 12.44 -5.77 -8.97
CA GLY A 170 11.13 -6.43 -8.84
C GLY A 170 11.17 -7.96 -8.90
N LEU A 171 12.33 -8.57 -9.16
CA LEU A 171 12.52 -10.02 -9.30
C LEU A 171 13.19 -10.67 -8.09
N VAL A 172 13.71 -9.88 -7.14
CA VAL A 172 14.45 -10.40 -5.98
C VAL A 172 13.65 -10.22 -4.70
N PHE A 173 13.60 -11.27 -3.90
CA PHE A 173 12.92 -11.34 -2.60
C PHE A 173 13.90 -11.87 -1.56
N ASP A 174 13.67 -11.53 -0.30
CA ASP A 174 14.44 -12.10 0.81
C ASP A 174 13.82 -13.41 1.34
N GLU A 175 14.42 -14.00 2.37
CA GLU A 175 14.02 -15.29 2.97
C GLU A 175 12.59 -15.34 3.50
N ILE A 176 11.99 -14.18 3.78
CA ILE A 176 10.59 -14.08 4.23
C ILE A 176 9.62 -13.62 3.14
N GLY A 177 10.08 -13.55 1.89
CA GLY A 177 9.28 -13.11 0.76
C GLY A 177 9.09 -11.60 0.65
N ASP A 178 9.86 -10.77 1.38
CA ASP A 178 9.83 -9.32 1.21
C ASP A 178 10.65 -8.91 -0.03
N ARG A 179 10.04 -8.11 -0.90
CA ARG A 179 10.67 -7.67 -2.15
C ARG A 179 11.86 -6.74 -1.88
N LEU A 180 12.99 -7.03 -2.52
CA LEU A 180 14.13 -6.14 -2.50
C LEU A 180 13.92 -5.01 -3.51
N THR A 181 14.09 -3.78 -3.03
CA THR A 181 13.96 -2.57 -3.85
C THR A 181 15.33 -1.95 -4.12
N PRO A 182 15.56 -1.43 -5.35
CA PRO A 182 16.81 -0.79 -5.68
C PRO A 182 16.93 0.56 -4.97
N ILE A 183 18.07 0.78 -4.32
CA ILE A 183 18.46 2.07 -3.77
C ILE A 183 19.88 2.41 -4.20
N HIS A 184 20.26 3.67 -4.07
CA HIS A 184 21.63 4.08 -4.26
C HIS A 184 22.14 4.94 -3.09
N ALA A 185 23.43 4.83 -2.80
CA ALA A 185 24.16 5.73 -1.92
C ALA A 185 25.21 6.48 -2.74
N THR A 186 25.39 7.76 -2.47
CA THR A 186 26.44 8.56 -3.11
C THR A 186 27.58 8.78 -2.11
N LYS A 187 28.82 8.40 -2.51
CA LYS A 187 30.02 8.64 -1.73
C LYS A 187 31.07 9.25 -2.66
N ALA A 188 31.61 10.42 -2.32
CA ALA A 188 32.58 11.14 -3.12
C ALA A 188 32.20 11.31 -4.60
N GLY A 189 30.93 11.68 -4.88
CA GLY A 189 30.42 11.87 -6.23
C GLY A 189 30.08 10.58 -6.99
N ARG A 190 30.45 9.40 -6.47
CA ARG A 190 30.17 8.09 -7.09
C ARG A 190 28.90 7.47 -6.50
N ARG A 191 28.02 6.93 -7.38
CA ARG A 191 26.80 6.21 -6.97
C ARG A 191 27.09 4.73 -6.81
N TYR A 192 26.64 4.15 -5.67
CA TYR A 192 26.72 2.75 -5.35
C TYR A 192 25.28 2.23 -5.23
N TYR A 193 24.93 1.22 -6.00
CA TYR A 193 23.59 0.66 -6.05
C TYR A 193 23.49 -0.59 -5.18
N TYR A 194 22.34 -0.75 -4.53
CA TYR A 194 22.03 -1.87 -3.63
C TYR A 194 20.61 -2.33 -3.86
N TYR A 195 20.35 -3.62 -3.67
CA TYR A 195 19.03 -4.19 -3.47
C TYR A 195 18.79 -4.32 -1.97
N VAL A 196 17.69 -3.76 -1.47
CA VAL A 196 17.43 -3.66 -0.03
C VAL A 196 16.00 -4.11 0.26
N SER A 197 15.80 -4.96 1.28
CA SER A 197 14.48 -5.39 1.73
C SER A 197 13.61 -4.17 2.05
N SER A 198 12.35 -4.18 1.60
CA SER A 198 11.43 -3.05 1.75
C SER A 198 11.22 -2.64 3.20
N ARG A 199 11.26 -3.60 4.12
CA ARG A 199 11.17 -3.37 5.57
C ARG A 199 12.29 -2.47 6.12
N LEU A 200 13.52 -2.59 5.63
CA LEU A 200 14.63 -1.71 6.02
C LEU A 200 14.47 -0.26 5.57
N GLN A 201 13.65 -0.01 4.54
CA GLN A 201 13.36 1.35 4.09
C GLN A 201 12.26 2.01 4.92
N GLN A 202 11.40 1.21 5.56
CA GLN A 202 10.26 1.72 6.32
C GLN A 202 10.64 2.11 7.75
N ASP A 203 11.50 1.34 8.43
CA ASP A 203 12.03 1.70 9.75
C ASP A 203 13.24 0.83 10.15
N VAL A 204 14.44 1.35 9.99
CA VAL A 204 15.71 0.66 10.31
C VAL A 204 15.81 0.21 11.78
N LYS A 205 15.02 0.83 12.68
CA LYS A 205 15.01 0.50 14.11
C LYS A 205 14.09 -0.66 14.48
N LEU A 206 13.15 -1.04 13.61
CA LEU A 206 12.13 -2.06 13.91
C LEU A 206 12.51 -3.45 13.43
N ASP A 207 13.40 -3.58 12.46
CA ASP A 207 13.82 -4.89 11.96
C ASP A 207 15.28 -4.83 11.46
N PRO A 208 16.25 -5.26 12.29
CA PRO A 208 17.68 -5.27 11.91
C PRO A 208 18.03 -6.40 10.93
N PHE A 209 17.13 -7.34 10.64
CA PHE A 209 17.42 -8.56 9.88
C PHE A 209 17.14 -8.47 8.36
N GLY A 210 16.77 -7.31 7.85
CA GLY A 210 16.58 -7.13 6.41
C GLY A 210 17.90 -7.18 5.62
N TRP A 211 17.80 -7.62 4.36
CA TRP A 211 18.95 -7.74 3.46
C TRP A 211 19.31 -6.42 2.79
N ARG A 212 20.61 -6.19 2.64
CA ARG A 212 21.19 -5.10 1.87
C ARG A 212 22.33 -5.64 1.03
N LEU A 213 22.06 -5.93 -0.23
CA LEU A 213 22.99 -6.58 -1.15
C LEU A 213 23.56 -5.56 -2.16
N PRO A 214 24.88 -5.51 -2.41
CA PRO A 214 25.46 -4.72 -3.48
C PRO A 214 24.93 -5.21 -4.83
N ALA A 215 24.38 -4.29 -5.66
CA ALA A 215 23.72 -4.65 -6.90
C ALA A 215 24.66 -5.37 -7.88
N GLY A 216 25.88 -4.87 -8.08
CA GLY A 216 26.83 -5.49 -9.00
C GLY A 216 27.24 -6.92 -8.63
N ALA A 217 27.36 -7.21 -7.32
CA ALA A 217 27.71 -8.55 -6.85
C ALA A 217 26.54 -9.54 -7.10
N LEU A 218 25.30 -9.12 -6.75
CA LEU A 218 24.12 -9.94 -6.95
C LEU A 218 23.85 -10.20 -8.45
N GLU A 219 23.87 -9.15 -9.28
CA GLU A 219 23.68 -9.24 -10.73
C GLU A 219 24.74 -10.12 -11.40
N GLY A 220 26.00 -9.99 -10.99
CA GLY A 220 27.09 -10.83 -11.46
C GLY A 220 26.86 -12.30 -11.11
N SER A 221 26.39 -12.60 -9.90
CA SER A 221 26.09 -13.95 -9.45
C SER A 221 24.93 -14.56 -10.23
N VAL A 222 23.84 -13.82 -10.42
CA VAL A 222 22.68 -14.26 -11.22
C VAL A 222 23.06 -14.47 -12.68
N ALA A 223 23.83 -13.56 -13.28
CA ALA A 223 24.29 -13.71 -14.66
C ALA A 223 25.21 -14.93 -14.83
N ALA A 224 26.08 -15.23 -13.86
CA ALA A 224 26.90 -16.42 -13.88
C ALA A 224 26.07 -17.70 -13.77
N ALA A 225 25.07 -17.73 -12.88
CA ALA A 225 24.16 -18.85 -12.72
C ALA A 225 23.33 -19.09 -13.99
N LEU A 226 22.79 -18.04 -14.60
CA LEU A 226 22.06 -18.14 -15.88
C LEU A 226 22.94 -18.67 -17.02
N ARG A 227 24.18 -18.18 -17.13
CA ARG A 227 25.12 -18.69 -18.15
C ARG A 227 25.42 -20.17 -17.94
N SER A 228 25.60 -20.61 -16.69
CA SER A 228 25.83 -22.01 -16.35
C SER A 228 24.61 -22.86 -16.72
N PHE A 229 23.41 -22.37 -16.39
CA PHE A 229 22.16 -23.05 -16.71
C PHE A 229 21.95 -23.20 -18.24
N LEU A 230 22.16 -22.12 -18.99
CA LEU A 230 22.01 -22.11 -20.46
C LEU A 230 23.06 -22.94 -21.20
N ARG A 231 24.13 -23.39 -20.55
CA ARG A 231 25.13 -24.28 -21.08
C ARG A 231 24.85 -25.76 -20.79
N ASP A 232 23.87 -26.04 -19.94
CA ASP A 232 23.50 -27.38 -19.53
C ASP A 232 22.27 -27.86 -20.32
N ASP A 233 22.49 -28.63 -21.36
CA ASP A 233 21.43 -29.11 -22.26
C ASP A 233 20.35 -29.92 -21.53
N ARG A 234 20.71 -30.65 -20.46
CA ARG A 234 19.74 -31.38 -19.64
C ARG A 234 18.79 -30.46 -18.90
N LYS A 235 19.32 -29.39 -18.29
CA LYS A 235 18.50 -28.41 -17.58
C LYS A 235 17.59 -27.61 -18.52
N LEU A 236 18.03 -27.36 -19.74
CA LEU A 236 17.19 -26.73 -20.76
C LEU A 236 16.05 -27.64 -21.21
N GLN A 237 16.30 -28.96 -21.36
CA GLN A 237 15.29 -29.93 -21.73
C GLN A 237 14.23 -30.08 -20.63
N ASP A 238 14.65 -30.19 -19.35
CA ASP A 238 13.75 -30.21 -18.19
C ASP A 238 12.87 -28.95 -18.11
N LEU A 239 13.42 -27.79 -18.47
CA LEU A 239 12.67 -26.55 -18.50
C LEU A 239 11.62 -26.55 -19.59
N HIS A 240 11.96 -27.01 -20.78
CA HIS A 240 11.05 -27.10 -21.93
C HIS A 240 9.85 -28.00 -21.60
N GLU A 241 10.10 -29.19 -21.05
CA GLU A 241 9.05 -30.13 -20.61
C GLU A 241 8.14 -29.51 -19.51
N SER A 242 8.72 -28.71 -18.60
CA SER A 242 7.97 -28.04 -17.53
C SER A 242 7.08 -26.89 -18.07
N CYS A 243 7.51 -26.20 -19.11
CA CYS A 243 6.73 -25.16 -19.78
C CYS A 243 5.56 -25.72 -20.58
N ASP A 244 5.76 -26.84 -21.30
CA ASP A 244 4.71 -27.51 -22.08
C ASP A 244 3.61 -28.10 -21.17
N ALA A 245 3.94 -28.43 -19.93
CA ALA A 245 2.99 -28.89 -18.91
C ALA A 245 2.12 -27.79 -18.30
N GLY A 246 2.26 -26.50 -18.69
CA GLY A 246 1.44 -25.39 -18.24
C GLY A 246 1.65 -24.97 -16.77
N GLN A 247 2.76 -25.34 -16.15
CA GLN A 247 3.08 -25.04 -14.77
C GLN A 247 3.92 -23.76 -14.65
N GLY A 248 3.29 -22.59 -14.75
CA GLY A 248 3.87 -21.29 -14.42
C GLY A 248 4.60 -20.58 -15.56
N ASP A 249 4.90 -19.29 -15.34
CA ASP A 249 5.71 -18.50 -16.28
C ASP A 249 7.14 -19.06 -16.36
N CYS A 250 7.60 -19.43 -17.56
CA CYS A 250 8.93 -20.01 -17.80
C CYS A 250 10.09 -19.19 -17.21
N VAL A 251 9.92 -17.87 -17.09
CA VAL A 251 10.94 -16.94 -16.54
C VAL A 251 11.06 -17.09 -15.03
N ASP A 252 9.96 -17.24 -14.31
CA ASP A 252 9.97 -17.40 -12.85
C ASP A 252 10.55 -18.76 -12.43
N LEU A 253 10.24 -19.83 -13.17
CA LEU A 253 10.83 -21.16 -12.97
C LEU A 253 12.35 -21.16 -13.21
N LEU A 254 12.83 -20.42 -14.20
CA LEU A 254 14.26 -20.30 -14.51
C LEU A 254 15.03 -19.61 -13.38
N ILE A 255 14.48 -18.54 -12.84
CA ILE A 255 15.08 -17.77 -11.74
C ILE A 255 15.12 -18.60 -10.45
N VAL A 256 14.03 -19.29 -10.11
CA VAL A 256 13.93 -20.11 -8.89
C VAL A 256 14.88 -21.32 -8.94
N LYS A 257 14.97 -22.03 -10.08
CA LYS A 257 15.91 -23.16 -10.24
C LYS A 257 17.37 -22.70 -10.17
N CYS A 258 17.74 -21.62 -10.88
CA CYS A 258 19.12 -21.11 -10.87
C CYS A 258 19.58 -20.60 -9.49
N LEU A 259 18.67 -20.16 -8.64
CA LEU A 259 18.97 -19.70 -7.29
C LEU A 259 19.07 -20.89 -6.30
N LYS A 260 18.20 -21.91 -6.37
CA LYS A 260 18.27 -23.09 -5.51
C LYS A 260 19.58 -23.85 -5.64
N ASP A 261 20.03 -24.12 -6.86
CA ASP A 261 21.27 -24.87 -7.12
C ASP A 261 22.57 -24.20 -6.63
N LYS A 262 22.49 -23.00 -6.07
CA LYS A 262 23.66 -22.23 -5.62
C LYS A 262 23.69 -21.96 -4.12
N PHE A 263 22.61 -22.25 -3.40
CA PHE A 263 22.48 -22.03 -1.96
C PHE A 263 22.25 -23.33 -1.17
N ASP A 264 22.11 -24.50 -1.85
CA ASP A 264 22.27 -25.84 -1.32
C ASP A 264 23.72 -26.31 -1.56
#